data_9f5e09348f9936b3407dcf4a1f0606e9
#
_entry.id   9f5e09348f9936b3407dcf4a1f0606e9
#
_cell.length_a   1.000
_cell.length_b   1.000
_cell.length_c   1.000
_cell.angle_alpha   90.00
_cell.angle_beta   90.00
_cell.angle_gamma   90.00
#
_symmetry.space_group_name_H-M   'P 1'
#
loop_
_entity.id
_entity.type
_entity.pdbx_description
1 polymer ?
#
loop_
_entity_poly.entity_id
_entity_poly.type
_entity_poly.pdbx_seq_one_letter_code
_entity_poly.pdbx_strand_id
1 'polypeptide(L)'
;MTRCIVLGRFQPFHLGHARLVEAAVNHADGDEVVVAIGSAQAGWEANNPWTAEERQAMVEAWANSTGNNVTVVLIDDINDPPNWVEHAATTHGDGRLVTSDGPTAELYRAAGWEVHDVALSERETLEGWRVRQSVRMLSTVMDDEAARTVLAASVPEAVIEWLIQNDAMFRCSTFESGVHAG
;
A
#
# COMPACT_ATOMS: atom_id res chain seq x y z
N MET A 1 19.19 17.01 -4.07
CA MET A 1 18.50 15.71 -4.24
C MET A 1 17.37 15.67 -3.25
N THR A 2 16.16 15.56 -3.75
CA THR A 2 14.98 15.59 -2.90
C THR A 2 14.30 14.22 -2.97
N ARG A 3 14.55 13.38 -1.96
CA ARG A 3 13.88 12.10 -1.79
C ARG A 3 12.37 12.29 -1.80
N CYS A 4 11.65 11.47 -2.55
CA CYS A 4 10.19 11.38 -2.51
C CYS A 4 9.76 10.22 -1.62
N ILE A 5 8.77 10.45 -0.77
CA ILE A 5 8.26 9.47 0.19
C ILE A 5 6.80 9.21 -0.14
N VAL A 6 6.44 7.94 -0.28
CA VAL A 6 5.05 7.48 -0.41
C VAL A 6 4.73 6.65 0.81
N LEU A 7 3.69 7.03 1.55
CA LEU A 7 3.26 6.34 2.76
C LEU A 7 1.92 5.65 2.54
N GLY A 8 1.80 4.40 2.97
CA GLY A 8 0.55 3.66 2.92
C GLY A 8 0.60 2.35 3.70
N ARG A 9 -0.56 1.74 3.92
CA ARG A 9 -0.62 0.40 4.54
C ARG A 9 -0.43 -0.73 3.54
N PHE A 10 -0.84 -0.51 2.29
CA PHE A 10 -0.70 -1.47 1.19
C PHE A 10 -1.31 -2.86 1.50
N GLN A 11 -2.56 -2.89 1.85
CA GLN A 11 -3.31 -4.08 2.26
C GLN A 11 -4.41 -4.48 1.24
N PRO A 12 -4.08 -5.01 0.05
CA PRO A 12 -2.77 -5.22 -0.53
C PRO A 12 -2.27 -3.98 -1.30
N PHE A 13 -1.07 -4.07 -1.88
CA PHE A 13 -0.60 -3.13 -2.88
C PHE A 13 -1.46 -3.26 -4.15
N HIS A 14 -2.19 -2.22 -4.50
CA HIS A 14 -3.15 -2.21 -5.60
C HIS A 14 -2.83 -1.13 -6.66
N LEU A 15 -3.57 -1.07 -7.76
CA LEU A 15 -3.31 -0.14 -8.87
C LEU A 15 -3.31 1.33 -8.44
N GLY A 16 -4.11 1.72 -7.46
CA GLY A 16 -4.06 3.08 -6.90
C GLY A 16 -2.72 3.41 -6.25
N HIS A 17 -2.15 2.46 -5.53
CA HIS A 17 -0.82 2.60 -4.94
C HIS A 17 0.28 2.61 -6.02
N ALA A 18 0.17 1.74 -7.01
CA ALA A 18 1.12 1.71 -8.14
C ALA A 18 1.18 3.07 -8.85
N ARG A 19 0.03 3.65 -9.18
CA ARG A 19 -0.05 4.99 -9.81
C ARG A 19 0.55 6.09 -8.93
N LEU A 20 0.34 6.00 -7.61
CA LEU A 20 0.92 6.96 -6.67
C LEU A 20 2.45 6.85 -6.62
N VAL A 21 3.00 5.64 -6.56
CA VAL A 21 4.45 5.42 -6.58
C VAL A 21 5.05 5.84 -7.91
N GLU A 22 4.41 5.56 -9.04
CA GLU A 22 4.82 6.03 -10.36
C GLU A 22 4.85 7.56 -10.44
N ALA A 23 3.85 8.24 -9.87
CA ALA A 23 3.84 9.70 -9.77
C ALA A 23 5.01 10.22 -8.94
N ALA A 24 5.34 9.53 -7.84
CA ALA A 24 6.51 9.87 -7.02
C ALA A 24 7.83 9.66 -7.77
N VAL A 25 7.98 8.57 -8.52
CA VAL A 25 9.15 8.31 -9.36
C VAL A 25 9.33 9.39 -10.41
N ASN A 26 8.25 9.77 -11.11
CA ASN A 26 8.28 10.85 -12.09
C ASN A 26 8.61 12.21 -11.45
N HIS A 27 8.11 12.47 -10.25
CA HIS A 27 8.36 13.71 -9.53
C HIS A 27 9.79 13.78 -8.95
N ALA A 28 10.35 12.65 -8.59
CA ALA A 28 11.71 12.55 -8.06
C ALA A 28 12.79 12.83 -9.12
N ASP A 29 12.47 12.70 -10.41
CA ASP A 29 13.37 13.00 -11.54
C ASP A 29 14.77 12.37 -11.39
N GLY A 30 14.81 11.10 -11.00
CA GLY A 30 16.05 10.34 -10.78
C GLY A 30 16.57 10.31 -9.34
N ASP A 31 15.96 11.07 -8.44
CA ASP A 31 16.24 10.98 -7.00
C ASP A 31 15.59 9.73 -6.37
N GLU A 32 15.92 9.45 -5.12
CA GLU A 32 15.42 8.28 -4.40
C GLU A 32 13.91 8.37 -4.12
N VAL A 33 13.21 7.26 -4.33
CA VAL A 33 11.82 7.09 -3.91
C VAL A 33 11.75 6.06 -2.79
N VAL A 34 11.21 6.46 -1.64
CA VAL A 34 10.98 5.60 -0.49
C VAL A 34 9.50 5.26 -0.40
N VAL A 35 9.18 3.97 -0.41
CA VAL A 35 7.85 3.45 -0.12
C VAL A 35 7.80 3.02 1.34
N ALA A 36 7.14 3.80 2.16
CA ALA A 36 7.02 3.57 3.60
C ALA A 36 5.73 2.80 3.91
N ILE A 37 5.87 1.58 4.41
CA ILE A 37 4.75 0.71 4.79
C ILE A 37 4.41 0.99 6.25
N GLY A 38 3.29 1.66 6.49
CA GLY A 38 2.77 1.94 7.83
C GLY A 38 2.04 0.75 8.43
N SER A 39 1.72 0.86 9.72
CA SER A 39 1.10 -0.21 10.51
C SER A 39 1.85 -1.54 10.33
N ALA A 40 3.19 -1.49 10.43
CA ALA A 40 4.02 -2.65 10.12
C ALA A 40 3.80 -3.82 11.10
N GLN A 41 3.39 -3.53 12.35
CA GLN A 41 3.02 -4.53 13.34
C GLN A 41 1.72 -5.29 13.02
N ALA A 42 0.86 -4.73 12.12
CA ALA A 42 -0.43 -5.33 11.81
C ALA A 42 -0.32 -6.44 10.75
N GLY A 43 -1.02 -7.53 10.97
CA GLY A 43 -1.12 -8.67 10.07
C GLY A 43 -2.06 -9.71 10.60
N TRP A 44 -2.52 -10.62 9.74
CA TRP A 44 -3.44 -11.71 10.11
C TRP A 44 -4.76 -11.24 10.74
N GLU A 45 -5.26 -10.11 10.28
CA GLU A 45 -6.53 -9.53 10.69
C GLU A 45 -7.40 -9.22 9.46
N ALA A 46 -8.71 -9.13 9.64
CA ALA A 46 -9.64 -8.87 8.54
C ALA A 46 -9.32 -7.60 7.72
N ASN A 47 -8.89 -6.53 8.41
CA ASN A 47 -8.52 -5.26 7.77
C ASN A 47 -7.04 -5.18 7.39
N ASN A 48 -6.21 -6.06 7.94
CA ASN A 48 -4.78 -6.15 7.69
C ASN A 48 -4.39 -7.63 7.49
N PRO A 49 -4.79 -8.27 6.38
CA PRO A 49 -4.56 -9.71 6.18
C PRO A 49 -3.08 -10.07 6.06
N TRP A 50 -2.26 -9.17 5.52
CA TRP A 50 -0.86 -9.45 5.18
C TRP A 50 0.11 -8.75 6.13
N THR A 51 1.18 -9.46 6.49
CA THR A 51 2.26 -8.91 7.32
C THR A 51 3.02 -7.81 6.59
N ALA A 52 3.86 -7.07 7.32
CA ALA A 52 4.69 -6.02 6.72
C ALA A 52 5.64 -6.58 5.65
N GLU A 53 6.27 -7.72 5.93
CA GLU A 53 7.20 -8.39 5.02
C GLU A 53 6.50 -8.89 3.76
N GLU A 54 5.28 -9.40 3.88
CA GLU A 54 4.46 -9.80 2.74
C GLU A 54 4.07 -8.60 1.88
N ARG A 55 3.70 -7.49 2.48
CA ARG A 55 3.40 -6.24 1.76
C ARG A 55 4.64 -5.65 1.09
N GLN A 56 5.79 -5.71 1.75
CA GLN A 56 7.08 -5.37 1.16
C GLN A 56 7.35 -6.22 -0.09
N ALA A 57 7.18 -7.53 0.00
CA ALA A 57 7.37 -8.43 -1.13
C ALA A 57 6.43 -8.11 -2.31
N MET A 58 5.19 -7.70 -2.04
CA MET A 58 4.25 -7.25 -3.09
C MET A 58 4.75 -5.98 -3.78
N VAL A 59 5.21 -4.98 -3.03
CA VAL A 59 5.77 -3.74 -3.58
C VAL A 59 7.01 -4.03 -4.42
N GLU A 60 7.92 -4.85 -3.92
CA GLU A 60 9.15 -5.24 -4.61
C GLU A 60 8.87 -6.05 -5.88
N ALA A 61 7.89 -6.97 -5.86
CA ALA A 61 7.48 -7.72 -7.04
C ALA A 61 6.97 -6.78 -8.15
N TRP A 62 6.14 -5.80 -7.79
CA TRP A 62 5.66 -4.79 -8.72
C TRP A 62 6.81 -3.91 -9.23
N ALA A 63 7.65 -3.38 -8.35
CA ALA A 63 8.75 -2.51 -8.71
C ALA A 63 9.73 -3.21 -9.69
N ASN A 64 10.06 -4.46 -9.42
CA ASN A 64 10.91 -5.28 -10.29
C ASN A 64 10.26 -5.51 -11.67
N SER A 65 8.94 -5.76 -11.73
CA SER A 65 8.22 -5.99 -12.98
C SER A 65 8.14 -4.76 -13.87
N THR A 66 8.15 -3.57 -13.28
CA THR A 66 8.05 -2.28 -13.97
C THR A 66 9.39 -1.59 -14.17
N GLY A 67 10.46 -2.11 -13.58
CA GLY A 67 11.79 -1.49 -13.60
C GLY A 67 11.91 -0.25 -12.72
N ASN A 68 10.97 0.00 -11.82
CA ASN A 68 11.04 1.09 -10.87
C ASN A 68 12.05 0.77 -9.75
N ASN A 69 12.92 1.72 -9.47
CA ASN A 69 13.86 1.59 -8.34
C ASN A 69 13.31 2.32 -7.12
N VAL A 70 12.87 1.57 -6.13
CA VAL A 70 12.31 2.10 -4.88
C VAL A 70 12.98 1.44 -3.67
N THR A 71 13.13 2.21 -2.60
CA THR A 71 13.54 1.69 -1.29
C THR A 71 12.28 1.45 -0.45
N VAL A 72 12.10 0.27 0.11
CA VAL A 72 10.96 -0.04 0.97
C VAL A 72 11.38 -0.02 2.43
N VAL A 73 10.62 0.67 3.27
CA VAL A 73 10.83 0.74 4.72
C VAL A 73 9.54 0.40 5.48
N LEU A 74 9.68 -0.16 6.68
CA LEU A 74 8.58 -0.59 7.52
C LEU A 74 8.47 0.31 8.75
N ILE A 75 7.26 0.78 9.06
CA ILE A 75 7.00 1.71 10.17
C ILE A 75 5.86 1.19 11.03
N ASP A 76 6.15 0.94 12.30
CA ASP A 76 5.14 0.56 13.29
C ASP A 76 4.30 1.77 13.71
N ASP A 77 3.02 1.55 14.02
CA ASP A 77 2.19 2.58 14.63
C ASP A 77 2.55 2.78 16.10
N ILE A 78 2.55 4.04 16.53
CA ILE A 78 2.80 4.40 17.93
C ILE A 78 1.56 4.84 18.68
N ASN A 79 0.38 4.86 18.03
CA ASN A 79 -0.88 5.36 18.58
C ASN A 79 -0.78 6.76 19.21
N ASP A 80 0.07 7.60 18.63
CA ASP A 80 0.33 8.97 19.08
C ASP A 80 0.35 9.91 17.86
N PRO A 81 -0.83 10.33 17.35
CA PRO A 81 -0.92 11.14 16.15
C PRO A 81 -0.08 12.44 16.17
N PRO A 82 0.03 13.19 17.29
CA PRO A 82 0.86 14.39 17.34
C PRO A 82 2.35 14.14 17.06
N ASN A 83 2.87 12.97 17.43
CA ASN A 83 4.28 12.61 17.26
C ASN A 83 4.52 11.65 16.10
N TRP A 84 3.47 11.29 15.35
CA TRP A 84 3.55 10.29 14.28
C TRP A 84 4.54 10.68 13.19
N VAL A 85 4.51 11.93 12.69
CA VAL A 85 5.38 12.35 11.59
C VAL A 85 6.84 12.31 12.00
N GLU A 86 7.18 12.77 13.22
CA GLU A 86 8.54 12.70 13.76
C GLU A 86 9.01 11.25 13.87
N HIS A 87 8.16 10.35 14.41
CA HIS A 87 8.45 8.93 14.48
C HIS A 87 8.69 8.33 13.09
N ALA A 88 7.80 8.58 12.13
CA ALA A 88 7.93 8.06 10.77
C ALA A 88 9.21 8.56 10.09
N ALA A 89 9.56 9.84 10.30
CA ALA A 89 10.75 10.45 9.74
C ALA A 89 12.07 9.80 10.20
N THR A 90 12.09 9.20 11.39
CA THR A 90 13.27 8.45 11.85
C THR A 90 13.57 7.25 10.96
N THR A 91 12.56 6.72 10.28
CA THR A 91 12.67 5.53 9.42
C THR A 91 12.77 5.90 7.94
N HIS A 92 11.85 6.73 7.42
CA HIS A 92 11.89 7.08 5.99
C HIS A 92 12.85 8.21 5.65
N GLY A 93 13.37 8.91 6.66
CA GLY A 93 14.30 10.03 6.48
C GLY A 93 13.63 11.31 5.95
N ASP A 94 14.42 12.32 5.71
CA ASP A 94 13.97 13.60 5.17
C ASP A 94 13.60 13.49 3.69
N GLY A 95 12.69 14.37 3.24
CA GLY A 95 12.27 14.41 1.84
C GLY A 95 10.97 15.17 1.63
N ARG A 96 10.31 14.86 0.54
CA ARG A 96 8.99 15.38 0.16
C ARG A 96 7.97 14.25 0.21
N LEU A 97 6.86 14.47 0.91
CA LEU A 97 5.74 13.50 0.86
C LEU A 97 5.00 13.63 -0.48
N VAL A 98 4.77 12.50 -1.13
CA VAL A 98 3.89 12.40 -2.30
C VAL A 98 2.68 11.56 -1.89
N THR A 99 1.50 12.15 -1.89
CA THR A 99 0.29 11.50 -1.37
C THR A 99 -0.96 11.90 -2.15
N SER A 100 -1.95 11.03 -2.13
CA SER A 100 -3.32 11.30 -2.59
C SER A 100 -4.32 11.39 -1.43
N ASP A 101 -3.83 11.28 -0.18
CA ASP A 101 -4.65 11.27 1.03
C ASP A 101 -4.60 12.61 1.75
N GLY A 102 -5.75 13.32 1.78
CA GLY A 102 -5.85 14.63 2.38
C GLY A 102 -5.42 14.69 3.85
N PRO A 103 -5.94 13.81 4.72
CA PRO A 103 -5.55 13.77 6.13
C PRO A 103 -4.05 13.58 6.34
N THR A 104 -3.42 12.70 5.60
CA THR A 104 -1.95 12.49 5.64
C THR A 104 -1.21 13.74 5.16
N ALA A 105 -1.68 14.36 4.08
CA ALA A 105 -1.10 15.61 3.57
C ALA A 105 -1.15 16.73 4.61
N GLU A 106 -2.28 16.92 5.28
CA GLU A 106 -2.44 17.93 6.33
C GLU A 106 -1.53 17.67 7.52
N LEU A 107 -1.40 16.41 7.94
CA LEU A 107 -0.55 16.01 9.06
C LEU A 107 0.93 16.35 8.79
N TYR A 108 1.42 16.02 7.60
CA TYR A 108 2.81 16.33 7.21
C TYR A 108 3.06 17.82 7.01
N ARG A 109 2.11 18.56 6.42
CA ARG A 109 2.21 20.02 6.30
C ARG A 109 2.25 20.71 7.66
N ALA A 110 1.43 20.25 8.61
CA ALA A 110 1.43 20.78 9.98
C ALA A 110 2.77 20.54 10.68
N ALA A 111 3.49 19.49 10.32
CA ALA A 111 4.84 19.20 10.79
C ALA A 111 5.95 19.92 9.98
N GLY A 112 5.59 20.79 9.03
CA GLY A 112 6.53 21.58 8.24
C GLY A 112 7.12 20.90 7.01
N TRP A 113 6.53 19.78 6.58
CA TRP A 113 7.00 19.02 5.41
C TRP A 113 6.51 19.62 4.09
N GLU A 114 7.32 19.49 3.06
CA GLU A 114 6.88 19.69 1.69
C GLU A 114 6.01 18.52 1.26
N VAL A 115 4.83 18.81 0.70
CA VAL A 115 3.86 17.80 0.29
C VAL A 115 3.42 18.05 -1.14
N HIS A 116 3.54 17.03 -1.96
CA HIS A 116 3.03 17.00 -3.33
C HIS A 116 1.74 16.16 -3.38
N ASP A 117 0.62 16.83 -3.64
CA ASP A 117 -0.67 16.16 -3.79
C ASP A 117 -0.81 15.56 -5.18
N VAL A 118 -1.19 14.29 -5.23
CA VAL A 118 -1.50 13.60 -6.47
C VAL A 118 -3.00 13.31 -6.53
N ALA A 119 -3.67 13.83 -7.55
CA ALA A 119 -5.04 13.47 -7.83
C ALA A 119 -5.07 12.09 -8.51
N LEU A 120 -5.65 11.10 -7.84
CA LEU A 120 -5.86 9.78 -8.44
C LEU A 120 -7.29 9.70 -9.01
N SER A 121 -7.37 9.36 -10.30
CA SER A 121 -8.62 8.95 -10.94
C SER A 121 -9.07 7.58 -10.39
N GLU A 122 -10.37 7.33 -10.38
CA GLU A 122 -10.95 6.05 -9.97
C GLU A 122 -10.67 5.66 -8.50
N ARG A 123 -10.40 6.63 -7.63
CA ARG A 123 -10.10 6.38 -6.22
C ARG A 123 -11.17 5.53 -5.53
N GLU A 124 -12.44 5.78 -5.82
CA GLU A 124 -13.57 5.07 -5.21
C GLU A 124 -13.59 3.57 -5.56
N THR A 125 -13.12 3.20 -6.75
CA THR A 125 -13.07 1.79 -7.19
C THR A 125 -11.82 1.07 -6.69
N LEU A 126 -10.77 1.81 -6.32
CA LEU A 126 -9.47 1.30 -5.89
C LEU A 126 -9.26 1.44 -4.36
N GLU A 127 -10.33 1.54 -3.59
CA GLU A 127 -10.22 1.52 -2.12
C GLU A 127 -9.79 0.14 -1.61
N GLY A 128 -8.82 0.12 -0.69
CA GLY A 128 -8.24 -1.13 -0.18
C GLY A 128 -9.25 -2.13 0.36
N TRP A 129 -10.33 -1.66 1.02
CA TRP A 129 -11.38 -2.55 1.53
C TRP A 129 -12.14 -3.27 0.41
N ARG A 130 -12.35 -2.60 -0.75
CA ARG A 130 -13.00 -3.23 -1.93
C ARG A 130 -12.11 -4.30 -2.53
N VAL A 131 -10.81 -4.03 -2.62
CA VAL A 131 -9.84 -5.01 -3.12
C VAL A 131 -9.79 -6.22 -2.18
N ARG A 132 -9.74 -6.00 -0.86
CA ARG A 132 -9.79 -7.10 0.13
C ARG A 132 -11.08 -7.92 0.03
N GLN A 133 -12.21 -7.28 -0.23
CA GLN A 133 -13.48 -7.97 -0.45
C GLN A 133 -13.41 -8.88 -1.69
N SER A 134 -12.85 -8.41 -2.79
CA SER A 134 -12.66 -9.21 -4.00
C SER A 134 -11.73 -10.41 -3.75
N VAL A 135 -10.61 -10.19 -3.06
CA VAL A 135 -9.68 -11.27 -2.66
C VAL A 135 -10.40 -12.28 -1.77
N ARG A 136 -11.20 -11.82 -0.81
CA ARG A 136 -11.98 -12.71 0.06
C ARG A 136 -12.97 -13.58 -0.72
N MET A 137 -13.67 -13.00 -1.70
CA MET A 137 -14.60 -13.76 -2.55
C MET A 137 -13.88 -14.83 -3.35
N LEU A 138 -12.67 -14.56 -3.81
CA LEU A 138 -11.86 -15.49 -4.60
C LEU A 138 -11.13 -16.53 -3.76
N SER A 139 -10.91 -16.25 -2.48
CA SER A 139 -10.08 -17.08 -1.59
C SER A 139 -10.57 -18.52 -1.41
N THR A 140 -11.86 -18.79 -1.63
CA THR A 140 -12.47 -20.12 -1.52
C THR A 140 -12.76 -20.76 -2.89
N VAL A 141 -12.57 -20.01 -3.98
CA VAL A 141 -12.86 -20.52 -5.34
C VAL A 141 -11.75 -21.46 -5.81
N MET A 142 -10.51 -21.26 -5.37
CA MET A 142 -9.33 -22.06 -5.71
C MET A 142 -9.10 -22.19 -7.21
N ASP A 143 -9.34 -21.10 -7.94
CA ASP A 143 -9.17 -21.01 -9.39
C ASP A 143 -8.27 -19.79 -9.69
N ASP A 144 -7.02 -20.06 -10.06
CA ASP A 144 -6.01 -19.04 -10.33
C ASP A 144 -6.38 -18.17 -11.54
N GLU A 145 -7.03 -18.73 -12.56
CA GLU A 145 -7.48 -17.96 -13.74
C GLU A 145 -8.62 -17.01 -13.37
N ALA A 146 -9.54 -17.43 -12.53
CA ALA A 146 -10.58 -16.55 -12.00
C ALA A 146 -9.96 -15.44 -11.17
N ALA A 147 -8.96 -15.73 -10.33
CA ALA A 147 -8.24 -14.74 -9.54
C ALA A 147 -7.54 -13.72 -10.44
N ARG A 148 -6.80 -14.15 -11.46
CA ARG A 148 -6.15 -13.25 -12.44
C ARG A 148 -7.15 -12.35 -13.13
N THR A 149 -8.25 -12.91 -13.61
CA THR A 149 -9.28 -12.18 -14.35
C THR A 149 -9.96 -11.11 -13.49
N VAL A 150 -10.38 -11.47 -12.29
CA VAL A 150 -11.13 -10.57 -11.41
C VAL A 150 -10.23 -9.49 -10.81
N LEU A 151 -9.04 -9.86 -10.34
CA LEU A 151 -8.13 -8.93 -9.65
C LEU A 151 -7.41 -7.99 -10.62
N ALA A 152 -7.31 -8.31 -11.91
CA ALA A 152 -6.64 -7.46 -12.91
C ALA A 152 -7.21 -6.03 -12.99
N ALA A 153 -8.49 -5.83 -12.63
CA ALA A 153 -9.12 -4.52 -12.61
C ALA A 153 -8.60 -3.60 -11.50
N SER A 154 -8.00 -4.16 -10.44
CA SER A 154 -7.63 -3.39 -9.24
C SER A 154 -6.23 -3.68 -8.70
N VAL A 155 -5.59 -4.76 -9.10
CA VAL A 155 -4.30 -5.21 -8.56
C VAL A 155 -3.30 -5.40 -9.71
N PRO A 156 -2.04 -4.95 -9.56
CA PRO A 156 -0.99 -5.21 -10.56
C PRO A 156 -0.75 -6.71 -10.75
N GLU A 157 -0.47 -7.12 -11.98
CA GLU A 157 -0.22 -8.53 -12.33
C GLU A 157 0.83 -9.19 -11.44
N ALA A 158 1.96 -8.52 -11.22
CA ALA A 158 3.03 -9.06 -10.36
C ALA A 158 2.58 -9.33 -8.92
N VAL A 159 1.65 -8.52 -8.40
CA VAL A 159 1.09 -8.72 -7.05
C VAL A 159 0.06 -9.86 -7.06
N ILE A 160 -0.74 -9.99 -8.11
CA ILE A 160 -1.67 -11.13 -8.28
C ILE A 160 -0.87 -12.44 -8.28
N GLU A 161 0.19 -12.51 -9.09
CA GLU A 161 1.05 -13.71 -9.14
C GLU A 161 1.72 -13.98 -7.79
N TRP A 162 2.16 -12.95 -7.08
CA TRP A 162 2.70 -13.11 -5.74
C TRP A 162 1.68 -13.71 -4.77
N LEU A 163 0.43 -13.21 -4.80
CA LEU A 163 -0.67 -13.72 -3.96
C LEU A 163 -0.98 -15.20 -4.25
N ILE A 164 -0.99 -15.58 -5.53
CA ILE A 164 -1.21 -16.97 -5.97
C ILE A 164 -0.06 -17.87 -5.53
N GLN A 165 1.17 -17.52 -5.85
CA GLN A 165 2.36 -18.33 -5.60
C GLN A 165 2.65 -18.55 -4.11
N ASN A 166 2.23 -17.62 -3.25
CA ASN A 166 2.41 -17.70 -1.80
C ASN A 166 1.16 -18.19 -1.05
N ASP A 167 0.10 -18.61 -1.77
CA ASP A 167 -1.18 -19.01 -1.18
C ASP A 167 -1.71 -17.97 -0.16
N ALA A 168 -1.52 -16.69 -0.51
CA ALA A 168 -1.74 -15.58 0.41
C ALA A 168 -3.18 -15.02 0.39
N MET A 169 -4.08 -15.59 -0.44
CA MET A 169 -5.48 -15.19 -0.50
C MET A 169 -6.36 -15.97 0.46
N PHE A 170 -6.06 -17.25 0.70
CA PHE A 170 -6.93 -18.17 1.45
C PHE A 170 -7.23 -17.68 2.88
N ARG A 171 -6.26 -17.05 3.54
CA ARG A 171 -6.44 -16.50 4.90
C ARG A 171 -7.60 -15.52 5.00
N CYS A 172 -7.92 -14.80 3.91
CA CYS A 172 -9.04 -13.86 3.89
C CYS A 172 -10.41 -14.54 4.08
N SER A 173 -10.52 -15.84 3.84
CA SER A 173 -11.73 -16.62 4.10
C SER A 173 -11.92 -16.95 5.58
N THR A 174 -10.83 -16.94 6.35
CA THR A 174 -10.82 -17.38 7.76
C THR A 174 -11.17 -16.25 8.73
N PHE A 175 -11.11 -15.00 8.29
CA PHE A 175 -11.45 -13.85 9.12
C PHE A 175 -12.96 -13.63 9.17
N GLU A 176 -13.49 -13.39 10.36
CA GLU A 176 -14.88 -12.98 10.50
C GLU A 176 -15.12 -11.70 9.71
N SER A 177 -16.20 -11.68 8.94
CA SER A 177 -16.66 -10.42 8.33
C SER A 177 -17.15 -9.54 9.46
N GLY A 178 -16.46 -8.45 9.71
CA GLY A 178 -16.90 -7.40 10.63
C GLY A 178 -18.12 -6.64 10.09
N VAL A 179 -19.17 -7.35 9.67
CA VAL A 179 -20.50 -6.81 9.53
C VAL A 179 -21.05 -6.73 10.93
N HIS A 180 -20.71 -5.68 11.62
CA HIS A 180 -21.51 -5.26 12.74
C HIS A 180 -22.84 -4.79 12.15
N ALA A 181 -23.82 -5.66 12.17
CA ALA A 181 -25.21 -5.25 12.12
C ALA A 181 -25.44 -4.39 13.35
N GLY A 182 -25.27 -3.08 13.18
CA GLY A 182 -25.63 -2.07 14.17
C GLY A 182 -27.07 -1.73 14.03
#